data_d3988d47300d4b9cd2a9fec3a0c8d04f
#
_entry.id   d3988d47300d4b9cd2a9fec3a0c8d04f
#
_cell.length_a   1.000
_cell.length_b   1.000
_cell.length_c   1.000
_cell.angle_alpha   90.00
_cell.angle_beta   90.00
_cell.angle_gamma   90.00
#
_symmetry.space_group_name_H-M   'P 1'
#
loop_
_entity.id
_entity.type
_entity.pdbx_description
1 polymer ?
#
loop_
_entity_poly.entity_id
_entity_poly.type
_entity_poly.pdbx_seq_one_letter_code
_entity_poly.pdbx_strand_id
1 'polypeptide(L)'
;MVSKDDKTTTKDSKEGRRIIVADDDPAILRLVTTILEKEGYTVVGARDGREAYKILQTDPNFTAAVFDVVMPHVSGPELVRFMKSEKRLQSIPVMMMTAEQDPKLSSDSFAAGAVVFLPKPFTTAQLQTMLQMLIGKSVS
;
A
#
# COMPACT_ATOMS: atom_id res chain seq x y z
N MET A 1 14.38 -30.98 7.04
CA MET A 1 13.38 -31.13 7.12
C MET A 1 12.56 -30.26 7.79
N VAL A 2 12.88 -29.92 8.80
CA VAL A 2 12.15 -28.97 9.51
C VAL A 2 11.84 -27.73 8.71
N SER A 3 12.75 -27.32 7.93
CA SER A 3 12.55 -26.09 7.18
C SER A 3 11.32 -26.15 6.30
N LYS A 4 10.89 -27.37 5.99
CA LYS A 4 9.77 -27.43 5.18
C LYS A 4 8.60 -27.04 5.94
N ASP A 5 8.46 -27.39 7.15
CA ASP A 5 7.33 -27.04 7.96
C ASP A 5 7.33 -25.54 8.14
N ASP A 6 8.50 -24.95 8.18
CA ASP A 6 8.59 -23.53 8.35
C ASP A 6 7.98 -22.82 7.17
N LYS A 7 8.15 -23.36 6.00
CA LYS A 7 7.60 -22.74 4.82
C LYS A 7 6.12 -22.79 4.88
N THR A 8 5.57 -23.87 5.34
CA THR A 8 4.15 -24.02 5.46
C THR A 8 3.62 -23.01 6.43
N THR A 9 4.37 -22.81 7.50
CA THR A 9 3.96 -21.86 8.51
C THR A 9 3.97 -20.44 7.99
N THR A 10 4.96 -20.12 7.16
CA THR A 10 5.03 -18.78 6.63
C THR A 10 3.85 -18.43 5.77
N LYS A 11 3.14 -19.40 5.28
CA LYS A 11 1.99 -19.13 4.49
C LYS A 11 0.98 -18.35 5.28
N ASP A 12 0.86 -18.66 6.57
CA ASP A 12 -0.10 -18.00 7.45
C ASP A 12 0.48 -16.77 8.11
N SER A 13 1.77 -16.53 7.95
CA SER A 13 2.39 -15.36 8.56
C SER A 13 2.44 -14.26 7.53
N LYS A 14 2.88 -13.08 7.95
CA LYS A 14 3.03 -11.95 7.06
C LYS A 14 4.34 -11.99 6.30
N GLU A 15 5.21 -12.89 6.73
CA GLU A 15 6.49 -13.04 6.08
C GLU A 15 6.33 -13.39 4.62
N GLY A 16 7.03 -12.73 3.75
CA GLY A 16 6.92 -12.97 2.33
C GLY A 16 5.83 -12.16 1.65
N ARG A 17 4.95 -11.55 2.43
CA ARG A 17 3.93 -10.69 1.85
C ARG A 17 4.55 -9.33 1.58
N ARG A 18 4.27 -8.81 0.41
CA ARG A 18 4.90 -7.57 -0.05
C ARG A 18 3.88 -6.44 -0.13
N ILE A 19 4.31 -5.26 0.30
CA ILE A 19 3.47 -4.07 0.23
C ILE A 19 4.27 -2.99 -0.49
N ILE A 20 3.66 -2.37 -1.50
CA ILE A 20 4.30 -1.24 -2.16
C ILE A 20 3.84 0.03 -1.48
N VAL A 21 4.79 0.88 -1.11
CA VAL A 21 4.50 2.14 -0.41
C VAL A 21 5.10 3.27 -1.22
N ALA A 22 4.30 4.28 -1.53
CA ALA A 22 4.78 5.44 -2.28
C ALA A 22 4.44 6.73 -1.55
N ASP A 23 5.44 7.55 -1.31
CA ASP A 23 5.28 8.87 -0.69
C ASP A 23 6.52 9.68 -1.01
N ASP A 24 6.34 10.92 -1.45
CA ASP A 24 7.47 11.76 -1.81
C ASP A 24 8.13 12.42 -0.60
N ASP A 25 7.54 12.27 0.59
CA ASP A 25 8.17 12.71 1.83
C ASP A 25 9.02 11.55 2.36
N PRO A 26 10.34 11.66 2.34
CA PRO A 26 11.20 10.56 2.76
C PRO A 26 11.00 10.16 4.22
N ALA A 27 10.59 11.09 5.07
CA ALA A 27 10.36 10.77 6.48
C ALA A 27 9.14 9.87 6.63
N ILE A 28 8.08 10.17 5.88
CA ILE A 28 6.86 9.36 5.92
C ILE A 28 7.14 7.99 5.31
N LEU A 29 7.82 7.97 4.19
CA LEU A 29 8.15 6.70 3.53
C LEU A 29 8.94 5.80 4.48
N ARG A 30 9.92 6.37 5.18
CA ARG A 30 10.72 5.60 6.13
C ARG A 30 9.88 5.14 7.31
N LEU A 31 9.02 6.00 7.82
CA LEU A 31 8.17 5.66 8.96
C LEU A 31 7.24 4.48 8.62
N VAL A 32 6.54 4.59 7.50
CA VAL A 32 5.62 3.53 7.08
C VAL A 32 6.39 2.24 6.84
N THR A 33 7.51 2.33 6.15
CA THR A 33 8.33 1.15 5.87
C THR A 33 8.74 0.45 7.17
N THR A 34 9.22 1.23 8.15
CA THR A 34 9.66 0.67 9.42
C THR A 34 8.52 -0.05 10.14
N ILE A 35 7.35 0.59 10.19
CA ILE A 35 6.19 0.00 10.85
C ILE A 35 5.80 -1.32 10.19
N LEU A 36 5.72 -1.32 8.87
CA LEU A 36 5.31 -2.51 8.15
C LEU A 36 6.32 -3.64 8.23
N GLU A 37 7.59 -3.30 8.20
CA GLU A 37 8.63 -4.32 8.32
C GLU A 37 8.62 -4.97 9.70
N LYS A 38 8.30 -4.19 10.73
CA LYS A 38 8.18 -4.75 12.06
C LYS A 38 6.99 -5.68 12.18
N GLU A 39 6.01 -5.51 11.30
CA GLU A 39 4.85 -6.39 11.26
C GLU A 39 5.13 -7.65 10.45
N GLY A 40 6.31 -7.75 9.86
CA GLY A 40 6.69 -8.93 9.09
C GLY A 40 6.52 -8.82 7.58
N TYR A 41 6.10 -7.65 7.09
CA TYR A 41 5.94 -7.47 5.65
C TYR A 41 7.26 -7.09 5.00
N THR A 42 7.38 -7.39 3.72
CA THR A 42 8.48 -6.90 2.90
C THR A 42 7.96 -5.65 2.19
N VAL A 43 8.66 -4.55 2.33
CA VAL A 43 8.21 -3.28 1.76
C VAL A 43 9.03 -2.93 0.53
N VAL A 44 8.34 -2.57 -0.55
CA VAL A 44 8.96 -2.02 -1.74
C VAL A 44 8.59 -0.55 -1.75
N GLY A 45 9.57 0.31 -1.52
CA GLY A 45 9.33 1.73 -1.39
C GLY A 45 9.52 2.46 -2.71
N ALA A 46 8.66 3.45 -2.95
CA ALA A 46 8.78 4.32 -4.10
C ALA A 46 8.76 5.76 -3.60
N ARG A 47 9.64 6.58 -4.12
CA ARG A 47 9.79 7.96 -3.65
C ARG A 47 8.83 8.94 -4.30
N ASP A 48 8.11 8.50 -5.30
CA ASP A 48 7.06 9.30 -5.92
C ASP A 48 6.19 8.40 -6.79
N GLY A 49 5.19 8.99 -7.41
CA GLY A 49 4.25 8.23 -8.21
C GLY A 49 4.85 7.64 -9.46
N ARG A 50 5.86 8.30 -10.01
CA ARG A 50 6.50 7.78 -11.23
C ARG A 50 7.26 6.50 -10.92
N GLU A 51 7.96 6.47 -9.81
CA GLU A 51 8.71 5.29 -9.41
C GLU A 51 7.75 4.13 -9.12
N ALA A 52 6.65 4.43 -8.41
CA ALA A 52 5.63 3.42 -8.13
C ALA A 52 5.04 2.86 -9.42
N TYR A 53 4.76 3.73 -10.37
CA TYR A 53 4.20 3.33 -11.64
C TYR A 53 5.14 2.35 -12.35
N LYS A 54 6.43 2.66 -12.37
CA LYS A 54 7.41 1.80 -13.02
C LYS A 54 7.46 0.42 -12.37
N ILE A 55 7.42 0.40 -11.05
CA ILE A 55 7.43 -0.85 -10.32
C ILE A 55 6.21 -1.69 -10.69
N LEU A 56 5.05 -1.07 -10.66
CA LEU A 56 3.79 -1.78 -10.94
C LEU A 56 3.69 -2.27 -12.38
N GLN A 57 4.38 -1.64 -13.29
CA GLN A 57 4.38 -2.10 -14.68
C GLN A 57 5.01 -3.48 -14.83
N THR A 58 5.95 -3.81 -13.96
CA THR A 58 6.68 -5.07 -14.10
C THR A 58 6.47 -6.05 -12.96
N ASP A 59 5.83 -5.63 -11.87
CA ASP A 59 5.74 -6.46 -10.67
C ASP A 59 4.33 -6.41 -10.10
N PRO A 60 3.55 -7.47 -10.26
CA PRO A 60 2.19 -7.50 -9.72
C PRO A 60 2.08 -8.17 -8.36
N ASN A 61 3.19 -8.61 -7.78
CA ASN A 61 3.15 -9.42 -6.57
C ASN A 61 3.11 -8.58 -5.29
N PHE A 62 1.96 -7.98 -5.02
CA PHE A 62 1.77 -7.20 -3.80
C PHE A 62 0.48 -7.60 -3.10
N THR A 63 0.56 -7.68 -1.77
CA THR A 63 -0.60 -7.95 -0.93
C THR A 63 -1.44 -6.70 -0.77
N ALA A 64 -0.81 -5.55 -0.77
CA ALA A 64 -1.50 -4.27 -0.62
C ALA A 64 -0.62 -3.14 -1.14
N ALA A 65 -1.22 -1.98 -1.33
CA ALA A 65 -0.52 -0.77 -1.74
C ALA A 65 -0.90 0.37 -0.81
N VAL A 66 0.06 1.21 -0.45
CA VAL A 66 -0.15 2.36 0.42
C VAL A 66 0.45 3.56 -0.29
N PHE A 67 -0.40 4.47 -0.76
CA PHE A 67 0.03 5.60 -1.56
C PHE A 67 -0.36 6.92 -0.95
N ASP A 68 0.52 7.91 -1.04
CA ASP A 68 0.16 9.28 -0.74
C ASP A 68 -0.74 9.79 -1.87
N VAL A 69 -1.73 10.58 -1.53
CA VAL A 69 -2.64 11.12 -2.55
C VAL A 69 -1.91 12.09 -3.48
N VAL A 70 -1.13 13.00 -2.89
CA VAL A 70 -0.46 14.05 -3.68
C VAL A 70 1.01 13.74 -3.83
N MET A 71 1.41 13.42 -5.04
CA MET A 71 2.81 13.14 -5.36
C MET A 71 3.15 13.77 -6.71
N PRO A 72 4.43 14.13 -6.92
CA PRO A 72 4.83 14.67 -8.22
C PRO A 72 4.68 13.63 -9.31
N HIS A 73 4.45 14.08 -10.52
CA HIS A 73 4.38 13.28 -11.73
C HIS A 73 3.14 12.41 -11.85
N VAL A 74 2.93 11.51 -10.93
CA VAL A 74 1.77 10.61 -10.94
C VAL A 74 1.18 10.63 -9.53
N SER A 75 -0.07 11.02 -9.41
CA SER A 75 -0.74 11.09 -8.11
C SER A 75 -1.20 9.71 -7.65
N GLY A 76 -1.57 9.62 -6.36
CA GLY A 76 -2.12 8.39 -5.83
C GLY A 76 -3.35 7.92 -6.61
N PRO A 77 -4.35 8.79 -6.84
CA PRO A 77 -5.52 8.38 -7.62
C PRO A 77 -5.18 7.91 -9.03
N GLU A 78 -4.20 8.53 -9.66
CA GLU A 78 -3.77 8.09 -11.00
C GLU A 78 -3.17 6.69 -10.95
N LEU A 79 -2.40 6.38 -9.91
CA LEU A 79 -1.85 5.04 -9.74
C LEU A 79 -2.97 4.02 -9.57
N VAL A 80 -3.97 4.37 -8.76
CA VAL A 80 -5.07 3.45 -8.53
C VAL A 80 -5.85 3.19 -9.80
N ARG A 81 -6.09 4.23 -10.60
CA ARG A 81 -6.79 4.05 -11.87
C ARG A 81 -6.01 3.11 -12.79
N PHE A 82 -4.70 3.30 -12.84
CA PHE A 82 -3.85 2.42 -13.63
C PHE A 82 -3.99 0.97 -13.12
N MET A 83 -3.91 0.78 -11.81
CA MET A 83 -4.01 -0.57 -11.25
C MET A 83 -5.36 -1.21 -11.57
N LYS A 84 -6.43 -0.44 -11.50
CA LYS A 84 -7.77 -0.98 -11.76
C LYS A 84 -7.97 -1.33 -13.23
N SER A 85 -7.17 -0.75 -14.10
CA SER A 85 -7.25 -1.05 -15.53
C SER A 85 -6.44 -2.27 -15.93
N GLU A 86 -5.63 -2.82 -15.02
CA GLU A 86 -4.78 -3.96 -15.30
C GLU A 86 -5.25 -5.18 -14.56
N LYS A 87 -5.56 -6.24 -15.27
CA LYS A 87 -6.05 -7.47 -14.66
C LYS A 87 -5.16 -7.99 -13.54
N ARG A 88 -3.87 -7.94 -13.77
CA ARG A 88 -2.92 -8.48 -12.79
C ARG A 88 -2.77 -7.61 -11.54
N LEU A 89 -3.29 -6.39 -11.55
CA LEU A 89 -3.16 -5.45 -10.43
C LEU A 89 -4.48 -5.09 -9.78
N GLN A 90 -5.59 -5.31 -10.45
CA GLN A 90 -6.86 -4.74 -10.03
C GLN A 90 -7.40 -5.27 -8.71
N SER A 91 -6.94 -6.41 -8.27
CA SER A 91 -7.41 -6.96 -7.00
C SER A 91 -6.54 -6.56 -5.80
N ILE A 92 -5.45 -5.86 -6.03
CA ILE A 92 -4.60 -5.40 -4.93
C ILE A 92 -5.34 -4.28 -4.19
N PRO A 93 -5.60 -4.45 -2.89
CA PRO A 93 -6.29 -3.39 -2.13
C PRO A 93 -5.36 -2.22 -1.88
N VAL A 94 -5.92 -1.00 -1.90
CA VAL A 94 -5.14 0.23 -1.80
C VAL A 94 -5.60 1.10 -0.65
N MET A 95 -4.63 1.54 0.14
CA MET A 95 -4.83 2.54 1.19
C MET A 95 -4.24 3.86 0.70
N MET A 96 -4.97 4.95 0.88
CA MET A 96 -4.48 6.27 0.53
C MET A 96 -4.16 7.06 1.78
N MET A 97 -2.99 7.69 1.80
CA MET A 97 -2.59 8.58 2.89
C MET A 97 -2.83 10.00 2.43
N THR A 98 -3.43 10.83 3.26
CA THR A 98 -3.71 12.20 2.85
C THR A 98 -3.45 13.19 3.99
N ALA A 99 -2.73 14.27 3.69
CA ALA A 99 -2.48 15.35 4.64
C ALA A 99 -3.60 16.37 4.59
N GLU A 100 -4.39 16.34 3.53
CA GLU A 100 -5.44 17.32 3.31
C GLU A 100 -6.81 16.75 3.58
N GLN A 101 -7.66 17.57 4.17
CA GLN A 101 -9.04 17.18 4.37
C GLN A 101 -9.85 17.74 3.20
N ASP A 102 -9.37 17.53 2.02
CA ASP A 102 -10.02 18.04 0.83
C ASP A 102 -11.04 17.01 0.33
N PRO A 103 -12.33 17.32 0.39
CA PRO A 103 -13.36 16.37 -0.05
C PRO A 103 -13.18 15.94 -1.50
N LYS A 104 -12.65 16.81 -2.33
CA LYS A 104 -12.45 16.47 -3.72
C LYS A 104 -11.38 15.41 -3.90
N LEU A 105 -10.30 15.50 -3.14
CA LEU A 105 -9.24 14.51 -3.22
C LEU A 105 -9.73 13.15 -2.74
N SER A 106 -10.52 13.13 -1.68
CA SER A 106 -11.08 11.89 -1.17
C SER A 106 -12.05 11.28 -2.18
N SER A 107 -12.90 12.13 -2.75
CA SER A 107 -13.87 11.70 -3.74
C SER A 107 -13.17 11.12 -4.96
N ASP A 108 -12.13 11.79 -5.45
CA ASP A 108 -11.37 11.30 -6.60
C ASP A 108 -10.72 9.97 -6.31
N SER A 109 -10.22 9.79 -5.10
CA SER A 109 -9.57 8.55 -4.71
C SER A 109 -10.56 7.39 -4.64
N PHE A 110 -11.75 7.64 -4.11
CA PHE A 110 -12.79 6.62 -4.09
C PHE A 110 -13.24 6.28 -5.50
N ALA A 111 -13.44 7.30 -6.32
CA ALA A 111 -13.84 7.07 -7.70
C ALA A 111 -12.78 6.27 -8.45
N ALA A 112 -11.51 6.42 -8.07
CA ALA A 112 -10.43 5.68 -8.68
C ALA A 112 -10.36 4.24 -8.18
N GLY A 113 -10.95 3.95 -7.02
CA GLY A 113 -11.00 2.60 -6.50
C GLY A 113 -10.26 2.34 -5.20
N ALA A 114 -9.81 3.40 -4.51
CA ALA A 114 -9.16 3.21 -3.22
C ALA A 114 -10.17 2.73 -2.19
N VAL A 115 -9.73 1.90 -1.26
CA VAL A 115 -10.60 1.25 -0.29
C VAL A 115 -10.59 1.93 1.06
N VAL A 116 -9.43 2.40 1.51
CA VAL A 116 -9.24 2.92 2.85
C VAL A 116 -8.43 4.21 2.80
N PHE A 117 -8.73 5.13 3.71
CA PHE A 117 -8.00 6.39 3.84
C PHE A 117 -7.35 6.51 5.20
N LEU A 118 -6.11 6.98 5.24
CA LEU A 118 -5.39 7.22 6.48
C LEU A 118 -4.95 8.68 6.51
N PRO A 119 -5.61 9.51 7.33
CA PRO A 119 -5.23 10.92 7.41
C PRO A 119 -3.86 11.11 8.06
N LYS A 120 -3.09 12.04 7.56
CA LYS A 120 -1.82 12.42 8.18
C LYS A 120 -2.07 13.62 9.09
N PRO A 121 -1.40 13.72 10.21
CA PRO A 121 -0.46 12.73 10.77
C PRO A 121 -1.20 11.56 11.38
N PHE A 122 -0.56 10.40 11.36
CA PHE A 122 -1.17 9.20 11.91
C PHE A 122 -0.24 8.57 12.93
N THR A 123 -0.81 7.74 13.81
CA THR A 123 -0.02 6.98 14.77
C THR A 123 0.28 5.61 14.19
N THR A 124 1.25 4.94 14.79
CA THR A 124 1.57 3.57 14.41
C THR A 124 0.33 2.69 14.53
N ALA A 125 -0.42 2.86 15.61
CA ALA A 125 -1.62 2.05 15.84
C ALA A 125 -2.68 2.30 14.76
N GLN A 126 -2.84 3.52 14.31
CA GLN A 126 -3.80 3.84 13.27
C GLN A 126 -3.42 3.16 11.95
N LEU A 127 -2.14 3.22 11.60
CA LEU A 127 -1.68 2.56 10.38
C LEU A 127 -1.92 1.06 10.47
N GLN A 128 -1.56 0.46 11.61
CA GLN A 128 -1.73 -0.97 11.82
C GLN A 128 -3.19 -1.38 11.72
N THR A 129 -4.07 -0.63 12.35
CA THR A 129 -5.50 -0.93 12.32
C THR A 129 -6.07 -0.84 10.91
N MET A 130 -5.72 0.22 10.20
CA MET A 130 -6.21 0.42 8.85
C MET A 130 -5.69 -0.66 7.91
N LEU A 131 -4.44 -1.03 8.07
CA LEU A 131 -3.85 -2.07 7.24
C LEU A 131 -4.54 -3.41 7.50
N GLN A 132 -4.86 -3.71 8.74
CA GLN A 132 -5.56 -4.93 9.07
C GLN A 132 -6.94 -4.97 8.44
N MET A 133 -7.64 -3.86 8.45
CA MET A 133 -8.95 -3.77 7.83
C MET A 133 -8.82 -4.00 6.32
N LEU A 134 -7.80 -3.42 5.74
CA LEU A 134 -7.58 -3.52 4.29
C LEU A 134 -7.26 -4.95 3.87
N ILE A 135 -6.27 -5.54 4.52
CA ILE A 135 -5.80 -6.87 4.17
C ILE A 135 -6.73 -7.95 4.69
N GLY A 136 -7.26 -7.77 5.87
CA GLY A 136 -8.19 -8.73 6.45
C GLY A 136 -9.39 -8.98 5.56
N LYS A 137 -9.88 -7.92 4.94
CA LYS A 137 -11.02 -8.05 4.06
C LYS A 137 -10.69 -8.86 2.83
N SER A 138 -9.50 -8.67 2.31
CA SER A 138 -9.13 -9.39 1.10
C SER A 138 -8.77 -10.84 1.39
N VAL A 139 -8.50 -11.17 2.63
CA VAL A 139 -8.14 -12.54 2.97
C VAL A 139 -9.36 -13.36 3.30
N SER A 140 -10.33 -12.75 3.91
CA SER A 140 -11.53 -13.50 4.23
C SER A 140 -12.39 -13.69 3.02
#